data_5b45a07fcb90b6a172be8dcf8e9cf9f4
#
_entry.id   5b45a07fcb90b6a172be8dcf8e9cf9f4
#
_cell.length_a   1.000
_cell.length_b   1.000
_cell.length_c   1.000
_cell.angle_alpha   90.00
_cell.angle_beta   90.00
_cell.angle_gamma   90.00
#
_symmetry.space_group_name_H-M   'P 1'
#
loop_
_entity.id
_entity.type
_entity.pdbx_description
1 polymer ?
#
loop_
_entity_poly.entity_id
_entity_poly.type
_entity_poly.pdbx_seq_one_letter_code
_entity_poly.pdbx_strand_id
1 'polypeptide(L)' 'MLIPKVGQGDQALVLEYKVGRDVEGLMALAEEGLGQIVSKGYGVQVRAHGHVKKLLQVCLAFSGKEVALKYDQVTL' A
#
# COMPACT_ATOMS: atom_id res chain seq x y z
N MET A 1 -4.36 -1.97 -7.43
CA MET A 1 -2.92 -2.26 -7.57
C MET A 1 -2.44 -1.80 -8.94
N LEU A 2 -1.30 -1.14 -8.96
CA LEU A 2 -0.68 -0.66 -10.19
C LEU A 2 0.57 -1.49 -10.47
N ILE A 3 0.63 -2.10 -11.65
CA ILE A 3 1.79 -2.88 -12.09
C ILE A 3 2.36 -2.18 -13.32
N PRO A 4 3.67 -1.82 -13.31
CA PRO A 4 4.27 -1.15 -14.47
C PRO A 4 4.36 -2.10 -15.65
N LYS A 5 4.29 -1.56 -16.85
CA LYS A 5 4.56 -2.31 -18.08
C LYS A 5 6.05 -2.62 -18.17
N VAL A 6 6.41 -3.66 -18.91
CA VAL A 6 7.81 -3.98 -19.18
C VAL A 6 8.49 -2.76 -19.80
N GLY A 7 9.65 -2.38 -19.25
CA GLY A 7 10.39 -1.21 -19.70
C GLY A 7 9.94 0.11 -19.09
N GLN A 8 8.88 0.12 -18.26
CA GLN A 8 8.34 1.33 -17.63
C GLN A 8 8.72 1.44 -16.14
N GLY A 9 9.53 0.53 -15.64
CA GLY A 9 9.97 0.50 -14.25
C GLY A 9 9.82 -0.88 -13.65
N ASP A 10 10.26 -1.01 -12.40
CA ASP A 10 10.30 -2.30 -11.71
C ASP A 10 9.52 -2.30 -10.39
N GLN A 11 8.78 -1.23 -10.08
CA GLN A 11 8.06 -1.11 -8.82
C GLN A 11 6.55 -1.14 -9.04
N ALA A 12 5.87 -2.06 -8.35
CA ALA A 12 4.42 -2.10 -8.29
C ALA A 12 3.92 -1.31 -7.07
N LEU A 13 2.67 -0.89 -7.10
CA LEU A 13 2.06 -0.08 -6.04
C LEU A 13 0.70 -0.67 -5.65
N VAL A 14 0.50 -0.87 -4.36
CA VAL A 14 -0.81 -1.14 -3.77
C VAL A 14 -1.17 0.06 -2.91
N LEU A 15 -2.34 0.64 -3.17
CA LEU A 15 -2.82 1.80 -2.43
C LEU A 15 -4.22 1.51 -1.89
N GLU A 16 -4.42 1.72 -0.60
CA GLU A 16 -5.72 1.61 0.04
C GLU A 16 -6.04 2.86 0.83
N TYR A 17 -7.35 3.13 0.99
CA TYR A 17 -7.87 4.25 1.74
C TYR A 17 -8.67 3.75 2.93
N LYS A 18 -8.55 4.47 4.04
CA LYS A 18 -9.41 4.31 5.21
C LYS A 18 -9.96 5.69 5.58
N VAL A 19 -11.21 5.73 6.01
CA VAL A 19 -11.83 6.97 6.51
C VAL A 19 -12.07 6.79 8.01
N GLY A 20 -11.48 7.67 8.80
CA GLY A 20 -11.61 7.67 10.25
C GLY A 20 -12.55 8.75 10.72
N ARG A 21 -13.04 8.60 11.96
CA ARG A 21 -13.89 9.59 12.61
C ARG A 21 -13.08 10.65 13.34
N ASP A 22 -11.97 10.24 13.93
CA ASP A 22 -11.15 11.09 14.80
C ASP A 22 -9.73 11.20 14.26
N VAL A 23 -9.18 12.40 14.35
CA VAL A 23 -7.79 12.66 13.96
C VAL A 23 -6.82 11.86 14.83
N GLU A 24 -7.12 11.71 16.11
CA GLU A 24 -6.26 11.01 17.06
C GLU A 24 -6.03 9.53 16.70
N GLY A 25 -7.00 8.89 16.08
CA GLY A 25 -6.92 7.49 15.69
C GLY A 25 -6.37 7.26 14.29
N LEU A 26 -6.03 8.31 13.53
CA LEU A 26 -5.66 8.16 12.13
C LEU A 26 -4.43 7.29 11.89
N MET A 27 -3.38 7.47 12.71
CA MET A 27 -2.16 6.70 12.53
C MET A 27 -2.40 5.21 12.79
N ALA A 28 -3.17 4.89 13.84
CA ALA A 28 -3.54 3.51 14.14
C ALA A 28 -4.40 2.91 13.02
N LEU A 29 -5.29 3.71 12.45
CA LEU A 29 -6.13 3.27 11.33
C LEU A 29 -5.29 2.99 10.08
N ALA A 30 -4.31 3.83 9.80
CA ALA A 30 -3.39 3.62 8.68
C ALA A 30 -2.54 2.35 8.89
N GLU A 31 -2.08 2.10 10.11
CA GLU A 31 -1.34 0.89 10.46
C GLU A 31 -2.20 -0.36 10.27
N GLU A 32 -3.45 -0.30 10.72
CA GLU A 32 -4.40 -1.39 10.54
C GLU A 32 -4.62 -1.69 9.06
N GLY A 33 -4.82 -0.64 8.26
CA GLY A 33 -5.00 -0.78 6.83
C GLY A 33 -3.78 -1.37 6.14
N LEU A 34 -2.59 -0.94 6.52
CA LEU A 34 -1.35 -1.50 5.98
C LEU A 34 -1.22 -2.98 6.34
N GLY A 35 -1.55 -3.37 7.58
CA GLY A 35 -1.56 -4.77 7.99
C GLY A 35 -2.51 -5.61 7.16
N GLN A 36 -3.67 -5.08 6.82
CA GLN A 36 -4.63 -5.75 5.94
C GLN A 36 -4.08 -5.96 4.53
N ILE A 37 -3.39 -4.94 3.98
CA ILE A 37 -2.74 -5.05 2.67
C ILE A 37 -1.68 -6.15 2.69
N VAL A 38 -0.82 -6.13 3.69
CA VAL A 38 0.27 -7.11 3.83
C VAL A 38 -0.30 -8.53 3.95
N SER A 39 -1.37 -8.71 4.71
CA SER A 39 -1.99 -10.02 4.91
C SER A 39 -2.63 -10.59 3.65
N LYS A 40 -3.00 -9.76 2.68
CA LYS A 40 -3.56 -10.20 1.41
C LYS A 40 -2.53 -10.86 0.48
N GLY A 41 -1.23 -10.68 0.76
CA GLY A 41 -0.18 -11.34 0.02
C GLY A 41 -0.05 -10.92 -1.44
N TYR A 42 -0.17 -9.64 -1.74
CA TYR A 42 -0.07 -9.13 -3.11
C TYR A 42 1.27 -9.45 -3.78
N GLY A 43 2.32 -9.67 -3.00
CA GLY A 43 3.63 -10.05 -3.54
C GLY A 43 3.59 -11.29 -4.42
N VAL A 44 2.73 -12.24 -4.11
CA VAL A 44 2.56 -13.47 -4.91
C VAL A 44 2.04 -13.14 -6.30
N GLN A 45 1.04 -12.25 -6.38
CA GLN A 45 0.47 -11.81 -7.66
C GLN A 45 1.48 -11.02 -8.48
N VAL A 46 2.22 -10.15 -7.82
CA VAL A 46 3.20 -9.27 -8.49
C VAL A 46 4.38 -10.07 -9.01
N ARG A 47 4.80 -11.12 -8.33
CA ARG A 47 5.90 -11.99 -8.79
C ARG A 47 5.61 -12.69 -10.10
N ALA A 48 4.35 -12.85 -10.47
CA ALA A 48 3.99 -13.38 -11.78
C ALA A 48 4.44 -12.47 -12.92
N HIS A 49 4.69 -11.18 -12.62
CA HIS A 49 5.25 -10.21 -13.55
C HIS A 49 6.77 -10.13 -13.33
N GLY A 50 7.54 -10.91 -14.08
CA GLY A 50 8.96 -11.10 -13.82
C GLY A 50 9.83 -9.84 -13.89
N HIS A 51 9.35 -8.76 -14.52
CA HIS A 51 10.06 -7.48 -14.58
C HIS A 51 9.91 -6.65 -13.30
N VAL A 52 8.97 -7.00 -12.42
CA VAL A 52 8.74 -6.25 -11.18
C VAL A 52 9.65 -6.78 -10.10
N LYS A 53 10.43 -5.89 -9.47
CA LYS A 53 11.40 -6.22 -8.44
C LYS A 53 11.02 -5.73 -7.05
N LYS A 54 10.10 -4.77 -6.97
CA LYS A 54 9.71 -4.13 -5.72
C LYS A 54 8.20 -3.96 -5.67
N LEU A 55 7.65 -4.02 -4.45
CA LEU A 55 6.25 -3.76 -4.20
C LEU A 55 6.14 -2.72 -3.08
N LEU A 56 5.55 -1.57 -3.40
CA LEU A 56 5.24 -0.55 -2.41
C LEU A 56 3.78 -0.69 -2.00
N GLN A 57 3.56 -0.85 -0.71
CA GLN A 57 2.22 -1.00 -0.12
C GLN A 57 1.96 0.22 0.75
N VAL A 58 0.88 0.95 0.46
CA VAL A 58 0.57 2.22 1.12
C VAL A 58 -0.86 2.20 1.62
N CYS A 59 -1.07 2.63 2.85
CA CYS A 59 -2.40 2.92 3.36
C CYS A 59 -2.51 4.39 3.78
N LEU A 60 -3.53 5.06 3.28
CA LEU A 60 -3.89 6.43 3.63
C LEU A 60 -5.14 6.41 4.48
N ALA A 61 -5.10 7.07 5.63
CA ALA A 61 -6.26 7.24 6.49
C ALA A 61 -6.62 8.72 6.56
N PHE A 62 -7.89 9.03 6.39
CA PHE A 62 -8.39 10.40 6.32
C PHE A 62 -9.41 10.67 7.42
N SER A 63 -9.38 11.87 7.98
CA SER A 63 -10.43 12.39 8.83
C SER A 63 -10.56 13.89 8.56
N GLY A 64 -11.63 14.30 7.87
CA GLY A 64 -11.79 15.67 7.43
C GLY A 64 -10.63 16.08 6.50
N LYS A 65 -9.85 17.07 6.94
CA LYS A 65 -8.69 17.57 6.18
C LYS A 65 -7.38 16.91 6.60
N GLU A 66 -7.40 16.07 7.62
CA GLU A 66 -6.21 15.42 8.13
C GLU A 66 -5.98 14.09 7.41
N VAL A 67 -4.72 13.74 7.24
CA VAL A 67 -4.32 12.47 6.62
C VAL A 67 -3.15 11.87 7.37
N ALA A 68 -3.19 10.56 7.55
CA ALA A 68 -2.06 9.77 8.03
C ALA A 68 -1.69 8.75 6.96
N LEU A 69 -0.41 8.45 6.83
CA LEU A 69 0.11 7.54 5.83
C LEU A 69 1.03 6.54 6.49
N LYS A 70 0.85 5.28 6.15
CA LYS A 70 1.79 4.21 6.49
C LYS A 70 2.12 3.43 5.23
N TYR A 71 3.37 3.02 5.11
CA TYR A 71 3.79 2.26 3.94
C TYR A 71 4.81 1.19 4.32
N ASP A 72 4.94 0.22 3.43
CA ASP A 72 5.93 -0.83 3.50
C ASP A 72 6.42 -1.13 2.09
N GLN A 73 7.70 -1.40 1.95
CA GLN A 73 8.30 -1.77 0.66
C GLN A 73 8.90 -3.15 0.77
N VAL A 74 8.52 -4.01 -0.17
CA VAL A 74 8.98 -5.39 -0.23
C VAL A 74 9.85 -5.56 -1.48
N THR A 75 11.01 -6.16 -1.32
CA THR A 75 11.87 -6.57 -2.44
C THR A 75 11.47 -8.00 -2.82
N LEU A 76 11.15 -8.17 -4.06
CA LEU A 76 10.68 -9.46 -4.60
C LEU A 76 11.80 -10.32 -5.14
#